data_59ee695197556d33e06fb4c71536bedc
#
_entry.id   59ee695197556d33e06fb4c71536bedc
#
_cell.length_a   1.000
_cell.length_b   1.000
_cell.length_c   1.000
_cell.angle_alpha   90.00
_cell.angle_beta   90.00
_cell.angle_gamma   90.00
#
_symmetry.space_group_name_H-M   'P 1'
#
loop_
_entity.id
_entity.type
_entity.pdbx_description
1 polymer ?
#
loop_
_entity_poly.entity_id
_entity_poly.type
_entity_poly.pdbx_seq_one_letter_code
_entity_poly.pdbx_strand_id
1 'polypeptide(L)'
;MNKPQILIVEDDTAVSNLIGTTLELQNYQYRKARNGASAVMDALTYRPDVMLLDLGLPDMDGVEIIRKIRSWSNMPIIVVSARSEDTDKVEALDAGADDYLTKPFSVEE
;
A
#
# COMPACT_ATOMS: atom_id res chain seq x y z
N MET A 1 -3.34 -1.84 -24.72
CA MET A 1 -3.34 -2.57 -23.44
C MET A 1 -3.03 -1.67 -22.32
N ASN A 2 -3.82 -1.72 -21.29
CA ASN A 2 -3.60 -0.88 -20.11
C ASN A 2 -2.54 -1.49 -19.22
N LYS A 3 -1.64 -0.65 -18.74
CA LYS A 3 -0.67 -1.07 -17.74
C LYS A 3 -1.37 -1.17 -16.39
N PRO A 4 -0.96 -2.11 -15.53
CA PRO A 4 -1.48 -2.15 -14.17
C PRO A 4 -1.23 -0.84 -13.44
N GLN A 5 -2.20 -0.41 -12.65
CA GLN A 5 -2.14 0.82 -11.86
C GLN A 5 -1.90 0.44 -10.41
N ILE A 6 -0.84 0.98 -9.81
CA ILE A 6 -0.48 0.71 -8.43
C ILE A 6 -0.66 1.99 -7.62
N LEU A 7 -1.31 1.89 -6.48
CA LEU A 7 -1.37 3.01 -5.53
C LEU A 7 -0.36 2.76 -4.41
N ILE A 8 0.63 3.65 -4.30
CA ILE A 8 1.64 3.57 -3.24
C ILE A 8 1.19 4.48 -2.10
N VAL A 9 0.95 3.91 -0.93
CA VAL A 9 0.55 4.66 0.26
C VAL A 9 1.69 4.65 1.26
N GLU A 10 2.47 5.72 1.27
CA GLU A 10 3.70 5.80 2.05
C GLU A 10 4.04 7.27 2.32
N ASP A 11 4.31 7.63 3.57
CA ASP A 11 4.67 9.00 3.91
C ASP A 11 6.17 9.27 3.82
N ASP A 12 7.01 8.24 3.84
CA ASP A 12 8.45 8.39 3.69
C ASP A 12 8.78 8.58 2.20
N THR A 13 9.27 9.77 1.87
CA THR A 13 9.55 10.13 0.47
C THR A 13 10.60 9.22 -0.16
N ALA A 14 11.64 8.86 0.57
CA ALA A 14 12.70 8.00 0.04
C ALA A 14 12.18 6.61 -0.31
N VAL A 15 11.37 6.02 0.57
CA VAL A 15 10.77 4.70 0.34
C VAL A 15 9.78 4.77 -0.82
N SER A 16 8.94 5.80 -0.85
CA SER A 16 7.97 6.00 -1.92
C SER A 16 8.66 6.13 -3.29
N ASN A 17 9.76 6.89 -3.33
CA ASN A 17 10.52 7.07 -4.57
C ASN A 17 11.18 5.76 -5.02
N LEU A 18 11.72 4.99 -4.08
CA LEU A 18 12.34 3.70 -4.41
C LEU A 18 11.31 2.74 -5.01
N ILE A 19 10.15 2.65 -4.39
CA ILE A 19 9.07 1.79 -4.90
C ILE A 19 8.64 2.28 -6.29
N GLY A 20 8.43 3.58 -6.44
CA GLY A 20 8.02 4.17 -7.72
C GLY A 20 9.01 3.87 -8.84
N THR A 21 10.30 4.06 -8.57
CA THR A 21 11.34 3.78 -9.56
C THR A 21 11.33 2.29 -9.95
N THR A 22 11.18 1.40 -8.97
CA THR A 22 11.12 -0.02 -9.24
C THR A 22 9.93 -0.37 -10.12
N LEU A 23 8.76 0.22 -9.86
CA LEU A 23 7.57 0.00 -10.66
C LEU A 23 7.74 0.52 -12.08
N GLU A 24 8.37 1.69 -12.24
CA GLU A 24 8.64 2.23 -13.57
C GLU A 24 9.51 1.29 -14.40
N LEU A 25 10.53 0.70 -13.78
CA LEU A 25 11.41 -0.25 -14.47
C LEU A 25 10.67 -1.50 -14.93
N GLN A 26 9.56 -1.85 -14.25
CA GLN A 26 8.73 -2.99 -14.60
C GLN A 26 7.54 -2.61 -15.49
N ASN A 27 7.51 -1.37 -15.96
CA ASN A 27 6.45 -0.86 -16.83
C ASN A 27 5.06 -0.80 -16.17
N TYR A 28 5.01 -0.57 -14.86
CA TYR A 28 3.77 -0.31 -14.17
C TYR A 28 3.54 1.19 -14.07
N GLN A 29 2.28 1.58 -14.04
CA GLN A 29 1.89 2.95 -13.70
C GLN A 29 1.59 3.01 -12.22
N TYR A 30 1.83 4.16 -11.60
CA TYR A 30 1.57 4.30 -10.17
C TYR A 30 1.15 5.72 -9.82
N ARG A 31 0.50 5.84 -8.66
CA ARG A 31 0.22 7.10 -7.99
C ARG A 31 0.71 6.98 -6.56
N LYS A 32 0.98 8.13 -5.95
CA LYS A 32 1.48 8.18 -4.58
C LYS A 32 0.48 8.90 -3.71
N ALA A 33 0.17 8.32 -2.55
CA ALA A 33 -0.59 8.96 -1.48
C ALA A 33 0.28 8.98 -0.23
N ARG A 34 0.30 10.09 0.48
CA ARG A 34 1.18 10.27 1.62
C ARG A 34 0.48 10.09 2.97
N ASN A 35 -0.83 9.92 2.95
CA ASN A 35 -1.61 9.75 4.17
C ASN A 35 -2.86 8.94 3.86
N GLY A 36 -3.57 8.57 4.92
CA GLY A 36 -4.74 7.70 4.79
C GLY A 36 -5.90 8.35 4.08
N ALA A 37 -6.16 9.63 4.33
CA ALA A 37 -7.28 10.33 3.70
C ALA A 37 -7.10 10.37 2.19
N SER A 38 -5.89 10.73 1.72
CA SER A 38 -5.58 10.73 0.30
C SER A 38 -5.67 9.33 -0.30
N ALA A 39 -5.21 8.31 0.45
CA ALA A 39 -5.23 6.93 -0.01
C ALA A 39 -6.65 6.45 -0.29
N VAL A 40 -7.57 6.70 0.63
CA VAL A 40 -8.97 6.29 0.46
C VAL A 40 -9.60 7.02 -0.72
N MET A 41 -9.35 8.33 -0.82
CA MET A 41 -9.89 9.15 -1.91
C MET A 41 -9.36 8.68 -3.26
N ASP A 42 -8.04 8.43 -3.35
CA ASP A 42 -7.41 7.99 -4.59
C ASP A 42 -7.88 6.59 -4.99
N ALA A 43 -8.09 5.72 -4.02
CA ALA A 43 -8.61 4.38 -4.30
C ALA A 43 -10.00 4.44 -4.91
N LEU A 44 -10.86 5.34 -4.40
CA LEU A 44 -12.20 5.54 -4.95
C LEU A 44 -12.16 6.18 -6.34
N THR A 45 -11.30 7.17 -6.52
CA THR A 45 -11.24 7.96 -7.74
C THR A 45 -10.60 7.20 -8.90
N TYR A 46 -9.46 6.55 -8.65
CA TYR A 46 -8.65 5.96 -9.71
C TYR A 46 -8.78 4.45 -9.82
N ARG A 47 -9.35 3.80 -8.82
CA ARG A 47 -9.56 2.36 -8.79
C ARG A 47 -8.31 1.57 -9.20
N PRO A 48 -7.21 1.70 -8.45
CA PRO A 48 -5.97 1.01 -8.80
C PRO A 48 -6.14 -0.51 -8.78
N ASP A 49 -5.25 -1.19 -9.48
CA ASP A 49 -5.26 -2.65 -9.51
C ASP A 49 -4.69 -3.27 -8.24
N VAL A 50 -3.78 -2.56 -7.58
CA VAL A 50 -3.13 -3.01 -6.34
C VAL A 50 -2.81 -1.80 -5.49
N MET A 51 -2.95 -1.94 -4.17
CA MET A 51 -2.50 -0.94 -3.21
C MET A 51 -1.30 -1.49 -2.44
N LEU A 52 -0.21 -0.72 -2.39
CA LEU A 52 0.93 -0.99 -1.52
C LEU A 52 0.80 -0.03 -0.34
N LEU A 53 0.61 -0.56 0.85
CA LEU A 53 0.20 0.23 2.00
C LEU A 53 1.18 0.12 3.17
N ASP A 54 1.67 1.26 3.65
CA ASP A 54 2.39 1.32 4.92
C ASP A 54 1.38 1.51 6.05
N LEU A 55 1.56 0.79 7.14
CA LEU A 55 0.67 0.89 8.30
C LEU A 55 0.91 2.15 9.13
N GLY A 56 2.14 2.63 9.15
CA GLY A 56 2.54 3.75 10.00
C GLY A 56 2.34 5.12 9.39
N LEU A 57 1.12 5.45 8.97
CA LEU A 57 0.80 6.74 8.37
C LEU A 57 0.51 7.80 9.44
N PRO A 58 0.69 9.10 9.10
CA PRO A 58 0.56 10.16 10.11
C PRO A 58 -0.87 10.44 10.56
N ASP A 59 -1.88 10.20 9.73
CA ASP A 59 -3.25 10.59 10.03
C ASP A 59 -4.16 9.45 10.49
N MET A 60 -3.85 8.21 10.12
CA MET A 60 -4.63 7.06 10.58
C MET A 60 -3.83 5.78 10.47
N ASP A 61 -4.24 4.78 11.23
CA ASP A 61 -3.61 3.47 11.17
C ASP A 61 -3.97 2.81 9.83
N GLY A 62 -2.98 2.17 9.21
CA GLY A 62 -3.19 1.48 7.94
C GLY A 62 -4.24 0.37 8.03
N VAL A 63 -4.41 -0.25 9.19
CA VAL A 63 -5.45 -1.26 9.39
C VAL A 63 -6.84 -0.66 9.17
N GLU A 64 -7.05 0.58 9.61
CA GLU A 64 -8.31 1.28 9.35
C GLU A 64 -8.53 1.52 7.86
N ILE A 65 -7.46 1.84 7.14
CA ILE A 65 -7.54 2.03 5.68
C ILE A 65 -8.00 0.73 5.03
N ILE A 66 -7.41 -0.40 5.44
CA ILE A 66 -7.80 -1.71 4.92
C ILE A 66 -9.29 -1.96 5.14
N ARG A 67 -9.77 -1.71 6.35
CA ARG A 67 -11.18 -1.91 6.67
C ARG A 67 -12.09 -1.02 5.83
N LYS A 68 -11.71 0.24 5.65
CA LYS A 68 -12.48 1.17 4.83
C LYS A 68 -12.55 0.71 3.37
N ILE A 69 -11.42 0.33 2.81
CA ILE A 69 -11.38 -0.16 1.43
C ILE A 69 -12.21 -1.43 1.28
N ARG A 70 -12.10 -2.35 2.24
CA ARG A 70 -12.84 -3.62 2.19
C ARG A 70 -14.35 -3.47 2.31
N SER A 71 -14.81 -2.33 2.83
CA SER A 71 -16.25 -2.10 2.89
C SER A 71 -16.88 -1.94 1.51
N TRP A 72 -16.08 -1.67 0.46
CA TRP A 72 -16.61 -1.48 -0.88
C TRP A 72 -15.78 -2.12 -2.00
N SER A 73 -14.63 -2.69 -1.71
CA SER A 73 -13.75 -3.23 -2.77
C SER A 73 -12.96 -4.45 -2.28
N ASN A 74 -12.69 -5.35 -3.22
CA ASN A 74 -11.80 -6.50 -3.01
C ASN A 74 -10.43 -6.27 -3.67
N MET A 75 -10.08 -5.03 -3.96
CA MET A 75 -8.80 -4.67 -4.55
C MET A 75 -7.65 -5.29 -3.76
N PRO A 76 -6.65 -5.90 -4.43
CA PRO A 76 -5.49 -6.45 -3.74
C PRO A 76 -4.75 -5.38 -2.93
N ILE A 77 -4.47 -5.68 -1.67
CA ILE A 77 -3.73 -4.80 -0.76
C ILE A 77 -2.54 -5.58 -0.22
N ILE A 78 -1.34 -5.06 -0.48
CA ILE A 78 -0.10 -5.60 0.06
C ILE A 78 0.45 -4.59 1.06
N VAL A 79 0.58 -5.01 2.32
CA VAL A 79 1.17 -4.15 3.34
C VAL A 79 2.69 -4.21 3.25
N VAL A 80 3.33 -3.05 3.26
CA VAL A 80 4.79 -2.92 3.28
C VAL A 80 5.14 -2.04 4.46
N SER A 81 5.57 -2.63 5.58
CA SER A 81 5.69 -1.91 6.83
C SER A 81 6.95 -2.29 7.60
N ALA A 82 7.45 -1.35 8.41
CA ALA A 82 8.53 -1.63 9.34
C ALA A 82 8.06 -2.42 10.56
N ARG A 83 6.75 -2.51 10.79
CA ARG A 83 6.20 -3.29 11.89
C ARG A 83 6.39 -4.77 11.59
N SER A 84 7.11 -5.47 12.45
CA SER A 84 7.45 -6.88 12.22
C SER A 84 6.84 -7.83 13.25
N GLU A 85 6.06 -7.33 14.20
CA GLU A 85 5.42 -8.16 15.21
C GLU A 85 4.35 -9.05 14.56
N ASP A 86 4.23 -10.27 15.04
CA ASP A 86 3.22 -11.19 14.52
C ASP A 86 1.81 -10.63 14.71
N THR A 87 1.56 -9.93 15.82
CA THR A 87 0.27 -9.33 16.08
C THR A 87 -0.10 -8.29 15.02
N ASP A 88 0.87 -7.49 14.55
CA ASP A 88 0.62 -6.52 13.48
C ASP A 88 0.25 -7.22 12.18
N LYS A 89 0.95 -8.29 11.86
CA LYS A 89 0.71 -9.06 10.64
C LYS A 89 -0.68 -9.70 10.67
N VAL A 90 -1.03 -10.34 11.78
CA VAL A 90 -2.32 -10.98 11.94
C VAL A 90 -3.44 -9.95 11.84
N GLU A 91 -3.28 -8.81 12.50
CA GLU A 91 -4.29 -7.75 12.49
C GLU A 91 -4.54 -7.23 11.07
N ALA A 92 -3.46 -6.99 10.30
CA ALA A 92 -3.58 -6.50 8.94
C ALA A 92 -4.26 -7.54 8.04
N LEU A 93 -3.85 -8.79 8.13
CA LEU A 93 -4.42 -9.87 7.32
C LEU A 93 -5.88 -10.11 7.69
N ASP A 94 -6.22 -10.08 8.98
CA ASP A 94 -7.60 -10.22 9.43
C ASP A 94 -8.48 -9.08 8.95
N ALA A 95 -7.92 -7.87 8.85
CA ALA A 95 -8.64 -6.72 8.33
C ALA A 95 -8.91 -6.82 6.83
N GLY A 96 -8.19 -7.69 6.14
CA GLY A 96 -8.42 -7.96 4.72
C GLY A 96 -7.22 -7.75 3.80
N ALA A 97 -6.02 -7.53 4.34
CA ALA A 97 -4.83 -7.43 3.50
C ALA A 97 -4.52 -8.81 2.88
N ASP A 98 -4.03 -8.80 1.67
CA ASP A 98 -3.70 -10.03 0.94
C ASP A 98 -2.31 -10.55 1.26
N ASP A 99 -1.40 -9.66 1.62
CA ASP A 99 -0.02 -10.04 1.96
C ASP A 99 0.61 -8.98 2.84
N TYR A 100 1.73 -9.33 3.46
CA TYR A 100 2.43 -8.45 4.39
C TYR A 100 3.94 -8.63 4.20
N LEU A 101 4.60 -7.55 3.78
CA LEU A 101 6.05 -7.53 3.62
C LEU A 101 6.67 -6.61 4.67
N THR A 102 7.71 -7.08 5.34
CA THR A 102 8.38 -6.30 6.37
C THR A 102 9.55 -5.52 5.80
N LYS A 103 9.66 -4.24 6.16
CA LYS A 103 10.82 -3.41 5.83
C LYS A 103 11.97 -3.72 6.79
N PRO A 104 13.21 -3.47 6.41
CA PRO A 104 13.63 -3.08 5.07
C PRO A 104 13.59 -4.27 4.13
N PHE A 105 13.22 -4.02 2.86
CA PHE A 105 13.25 -5.07 1.85
C PHE A 105 14.39 -4.77 0.88
N SER A 106 14.96 -5.82 0.33
CA SER A 106 16.09 -5.68 -0.57
C SER A 106 15.59 -5.52 -2.01
N VAL A 107 16.14 -4.53 -2.71
CA VAL A 107 15.84 -4.33 -4.13
C VAL A 107 16.42 -5.45 -4.98
N GLU A 108 17.41 -6.14 -4.43
CA GLU A 108 18.11 -7.23 -5.13
C GLU A 108 17.29 -8.52 -5.13
N GLU A 109 16.32 -8.60 -4.28
CA GLU A 109 15.45 -9.75 -4.19
C GLU A 109 14.17 -9.51 -5.00
#